data_19fd85577ecda8e54b37781f8dedf1d5
#
_entry.id   19fd85577ecda8e54b37781f8dedf1d5
#
_cell.length_a   1.000
_cell.length_b   1.000
_cell.length_c   1.000
_cell.angle_alpha   90.00
_cell.angle_beta   90.00
_cell.angle_gamma   90.00
#
_symmetry.space_group_name_H-M   'P 1'
#
loop_
_entity.id
_entity.type
_entity.pdbx_description
1 polymer ?
#
loop_
_entity_poly.entity_id
_entity_poly.type
_entity_poly.pdbx_seq_one_letter_code
_entity_poly.pdbx_strand_id
1 'polypeptide(L)'
;MNLFKASFCKDFLNIDPDKSLDRLIDSVCSNIQNQSWKNCHFDFERRNLILNKHGTISVIDYQDMRIGPIGIDLSGILVDHYYPYEENNVKEYLCYYADISGTKDISYLFEALKWGCIQRNLRILGTLTDLYVSQNRKFRLKDLPLILENTIAISSDENFITDFFEEILHALKLKMSSL
;
A
#
# COMPACT_ATOMS: atom_id res chain seq x y z
N MET A 1 -10.68 -3.67 -2.51
CA MET A 1 -11.24 -2.38 -2.06
C MET A 1 -12.55 -2.52 -1.27
N ASN A 2 -13.36 -3.58 -1.50
CA ASN A 2 -14.62 -3.76 -0.75
C ASN A 2 -14.42 -3.84 0.78
N LEU A 3 -13.41 -4.57 1.25
CA LEU A 3 -13.11 -4.64 2.68
C LEU A 3 -12.68 -3.29 3.29
N PHE A 4 -12.00 -2.42 2.52
CA PHE A 4 -11.70 -1.09 3.00
C PHE A 4 -12.98 -0.27 3.26
N LYS A 5 -13.93 -0.29 2.35
CA LYS A 5 -15.23 0.38 2.54
C LYS A 5 -16.02 -0.22 3.70
N ALA A 6 -16.21 -1.54 3.68
CA ALA A 6 -17.07 -2.22 4.63
C ALA A 6 -16.42 -2.35 6.00
N SER A 7 -15.27 -3.05 6.08
CA SER A 7 -14.70 -3.43 7.37
C SER A 7 -13.90 -2.29 8.00
N PHE A 8 -13.09 -1.53 7.22
CA PHE A 8 -12.28 -0.46 7.79
C PHE A 8 -13.08 0.84 8.02
N CYS A 9 -13.72 1.39 6.97
CA CYS A 9 -14.44 2.65 7.13
C CYS A 9 -15.72 2.48 7.95
N LYS A 10 -16.62 1.60 7.51
CA LYS A 10 -17.95 1.48 8.13
C LYS A 10 -17.92 0.76 9.47
N ASP A 11 -17.47 -0.51 9.49
CA ASP A 11 -17.64 -1.35 10.69
C ASP A 11 -16.63 -1.01 11.79
N PHE A 12 -15.40 -0.63 11.42
CA PHE A 12 -14.34 -0.33 12.39
C PHE A 12 -14.32 1.13 12.81
N LEU A 13 -14.35 2.08 11.87
CA LEU A 13 -14.30 3.51 12.16
C LEU A 13 -15.68 4.16 12.34
N ASN A 14 -16.76 3.49 11.94
CA ASN A 14 -18.13 4.01 11.92
C ASN A 14 -18.26 5.27 11.02
N ILE A 15 -17.56 5.24 9.88
CA ILE A 15 -17.60 6.26 8.83
C ILE A 15 -18.40 5.69 7.65
N ASP A 16 -19.51 6.32 7.30
CA ASP A 16 -20.28 5.89 6.14
C ASP A 16 -19.54 6.22 4.84
N PRO A 17 -19.41 5.24 3.92
CA PRO A 17 -18.81 5.48 2.62
C PRO A 17 -19.59 6.56 1.84
N ASP A 18 -18.88 7.57 1.41
CA ASP A 18 -19.42 8.70 0.65
C ASP A 18 -18.88 8.75 -0.80
N LYS A 19 -19.25 9.80 -1.54
CA LYS A 19 -18.78 10.03 -2.91
C LYS A 19 -17.27 10.29 -2.99
N SER A 20 -16.65 10.78 -1.92
CA SER A 20 -15.20 11.03 -1.88
C SER A 20 -14.44 9.72 -1.89
N LEU A 21 -14.91 8.73 -1.11
CA LEU A 21 -14.35 7.38 -1.12
C LEU A 21 -14.54 6.68 -2.47
N ASP A 22 -15.70 6.87 -3.13
CA ASP A 22 -15.92 6.30 -4.47
C ASP A 22 -14.94 6.90 -5.48
N ARG A 23 -14.77 8.23 -5.48
CA ARG A 23 -13.80 8.92 -6.34
C ARG A 23 -12.36 8.45 -6.09
N LEU A 24 -11.96 8.26 -4.84
CA LEU A 24 -10.65 7.72 -4.50
C LEU A 24 -10.46 6.34 -5.13
N ILE A 25 -11.42 5.44 -4.94
CA ILE A 25 -11.34 4.07 -5.47
C ILE A 25 -11.29 4.07 -6.99
N ASP A 26 -12.10 4.89 -7.66
CA ASP A 26 -12.09 5.02 -9.12
C ASP A 26 -10.73 5.54 -9.62
N SER A 27 -10.15 6.54 -8.93
CA SER A 27 -8.82 7.05 -9.24
C SER A 27 -7.75 5.97 -9.09
N VAL A 28 -7.77 5.23 -7.98
CA VAL A 28 -6.83 4.12 -7.76
C VAL A 28 -6.97 3.05 -8.84
N CYS A 29 -8.19 2.62 -9.15
CA CYS A 29 -8.43 1.60 -10.17
C CYS A 29 -7.93 2.06 -11.56
N SER A 30 -8.24 3.30 -11.94
CA SER A 30 -7.82 3.87 -13.23
C SER A 30 -6.30 3.94 -13.34
N ASN A 31 -5.62 4.48 -12.32
CA ASN A 31 -4.17 4.63 -12.35
C ASN A 31 -3.43 3.27 -12.29
N ILE A 32 -3.96 2.29 -11.58
CA ILE A 32 -3.42 0.93 -11.56
C ILE A 32 -3.59 0.25 -12.93
N GLN A 33 -4.74 0.39 -13.58
CA GLN A 33 -5.00 -0.20 -14.90
C GLN A 33 -4.10 0.37 -16.00
N ASN A 34 -3.72 1.63 -15.89
CA ASN A 34 -2.88 2.33 -16.85
C ASN A 34 -1.38 2.08 -16.67
N GLN A 35 -0.97 1.31 -15.68
CA GLN A 35 0.44 0.96 -15.47
C GLN A 35 0.95 -0.06 -16.49
N SER A 36 2.27 -0.15 -16.62
CA SER A 36 2.93 -1.23 -17.33
C SER A 36 2.70 -2.56 -16.61
N TRP A 37 2.20 -3.54 -17.32
CA TRP A 37 1.94 -4.88 -16.79
C TRP A 37 3.16 -5.76 -17.00
N LYS A 38 3.64 -6.35 -15.92
CA LYS A 38 4.84 -7.20 -15.88
C LYS A 38 4.51 -8.49 -15.11
N ASN A 39 5.45 -9.42 -15.08
CA ASN A 39 5.36 -10.54 -14.14
C ASN A 39 5.52 -9.98 -12.72
N CYS A 40 4.45 -10.01 -11.94
CA CYS A 40 4.41 -9.52 -10.58
C CYS A 40 4.22 -10.67 -9.60
N HIS A 41 4.86 -10.55 -8.45
CA HIS A 41 4.75 -11.48 -7.33
C HIS A 41 3.42 -11.30 -6.57
N PHE A 42 2.88 -10.09 -6.52
CA PHE A 42 1.70 -9.64 -5.78
C PHE A 42 1.82 -9.63 -4.24
N ASP A 43 2.90 -10.20 -3.72
CA ASP A 43 3.28 -10.13 -2.30
C ASP A 43 4.80 -9.99 -2.18
N PHE A 44 5.40 -9.11 -3.02
CA PHE A 44 6.84 -8.88 -3.06
C PHE A 44 7.26 -8.00 -1.88
N GLU A 45 7.46 -8.65 -0.74
CA GLU A 45 7.80 -8.02 0.54
C GLU A 45 9.09 -8.60 1.11
N ARG A 46 9.74 -7.86 2.02
CA ARG A 46 10.98 -8.30 2.70
C ARG A 46 10.85 -9.66 3.38
N ARG A 47 9.68 -9.98 3.95
CA ARG A 47 9.42 -11.28 4.59
C ARG A 47 9.49 -12.46 3.62
N ASN A 48 9.29 -12.21 2.32
CA ASN A 48 9.35 -13.21 1.25
C ASN A 48 10.73 -13.26 0.59
N LEU A 49 11.74 -12.61 1.18
CA LEU A 49 13.13 -12.63 0.76
C LEU A 49 13.99 -13.35 1.81
N ILE A 50 14.68 -14.40 1.40
CA ILE A 50 15.58 -15.16 2.27
C ILE A 50 17.02 -14.90 1.82
N LEU A 51 17.81 -14.29 2.71
CA LEU A 51 19.25 -14.15 2.52
C LEU A 51 19.95 -15.40 3.05
N ASN A 52 20.63 -16.14 2.17
CA ASN A 52 21.41 -17.30 2.59
C ASN A 52 22.80 -16.89 3.09
N LYS A 53 23.52 -17.85 3.68
CA LYS A 53 24.88 -17.65 4.25
C LYS A 53 25.95 -17.23 3.22
N HIS A 54 25.65 -17.33 1.93
CA HIS A 54 26.56 -16.93 0.83
C HIS A 54 26.21 -15.57 0.25
N GLY A 55 25.27 -14.83 0.85
CA GLY A 55 24.82 -13.51 0.36
C GLY A 55 23.85 -13.56 -0.80
N THR A 56 23.34 -14.73 -1.18
CA THR A 56 22.33 -14.86 -2.24
C THR A 56 20.94 -14.67 -1.66
N ILE A 57 20.12 -13.87 -2.34
CA ILE A 57 18.70 -13.67 -2.00
C ILE A 57 17.85 -14.67 -2.79
N SER A 58 16.99 -15.38 -2.09
CA SER A 58 15.96 -16.25 -2.66
C SER A 58 14.60 -15.64 -2.41
N VAL A 59 13.75 -15.63 -3.44
CA VAL A 59 12.35 -15.19 -3.35
C VAL A 59 11.48 -16.42 -3.10
N ILE A 60 10.61 -16.35 -2.09
CA ILE A 60 9.66 -17.40 -1.75
C ILE A 60 8.23 -16.91 -1.89
N ASP A 61 7.25 -17.79 -1.74
CA ASP A 61 5.81 -17.48 -1.76
C ASP A 61 5.33 -16.95 -3.12
N TYR A 62 5.90 -17.48 -4.20
CA TYR A 62 5.70 -17.00 -5.58
C TYR A 62 4.58 -17.72 -6.34
N GLN A 63 3.78 -18.57 -5.70
CA GLN A 63 2.72 -19.36 -6.36
C GLN A 63 1.60 -18.51 -6.95
N ASP A 64 1.44 -17.26 -6.50
CA ASP A 64 0.46 -16.30 -7.02
C ASP A 64 1.03 -15.35 -8.09
N MET A 65 2.26 -15.60 -8.56
CA MET A 65 2.87 -14.79 -9.63
C MET A 65 2.01 -14.80 -10.89
N ARG A 66 1.76 -13.62 -11.43
CA ARG A 66 1.00 -13.41 -12.67
C ARG A 66 1.33 -12.06 -13.29
N ILE A 67 0.84 -11.86 -14.52
CA ILE A 67 0.92 -10.54 -15.17
C ILE A 67 0.05 -9.53 -14.39
N GLY A 68 0.65 -8.41 -14.02
CA GLY A 68 0.00 -7.35 -13.25
C GLY A 68 0.73 -6.02 -13.28
N PRO A 69 0.14 -4.98 -12.66
CA PRO A 69 0.69 -3.64 -12.63
C PRO A 69 1.93 -3.58 -11.74
N ILE A 70 3.01 -3.02 -12.28
CA ILE A 70 4.33 -3.01 -11.65
C ILE A 70 4.36 -2.30 -10.27
N GLY A 71 3.52 -1.30 -10.09
CA GLY A 71 3.47 -0.51 -8.84
C GLY A 71 3.12 -1.34 -7.61
N ILE A 72 2.43 -2.47 -7.76
CA ILE A 72 2.08 -3.35 -6.64
C ILE A 72 3.34 -3.97 -6.04
N ASP A 73 4.23 -4.51 -6.84
CA ASP A 73 5.47 -5.11 -6.35
C ASP A 73 6.49 -4.05 -5.92
N LEU A 74 6.60 -2.95 -6.65
CA LEU A 74 7.43 -1.81 -6.23
C LEU A 74 6.99 -1.30 -4.85
N SER A 75 5.69 -1.15 -4.61
CA SER A 75 5.19 -0.71 -3.31
C SER A 75 5.43 -1.74 -2.20
N GLY A 76 5.35 -3.02 -2.51
CA GLY A 76 5.57 -4.08 -1.55
C GLY A 76 6.98 -4.11 -0.98
N ILE A 77 7.98 -3.83 -1.83
CA ILE A 77 9.39 -3.88 -1.43
C ILE A 77 9.94 -2.53 -0.96
N LEU A 78 9.47 -1.41 -1.52
CA LEU A 78 10.02 -0.09 -1.26
C LEU A 78 9.26 0.69 -0.18
N VAL A 79 7.96 0.45 0.00
CA VAL A 79 7.13 1.11 1.01
C VAL A 79 6.64 0.07 2.00
N ASP A 80 7.53 -0.28 2.92
CA ASP A 80 7.25 -1.28 3.94
C ASP A 80 6.28 -0.69 4.99
N HIS A 81 5.22 -1.42 5.28
CA HIS A 81 4.24 -1.02 6.30
C HIS A 81 4.70 -1.25 7.75
N TYR A 82 5.93 -1.71 7.95
CA TYR A 82 6.56 -1.82 9.28
C TYR A 82 7.47 -0.63 9.61
N TYR A 83 7.82 0.20 8.62
CA TYR A 83 8.73 1.32 8.79
C TYR A 83 8.14 2.60 8.18
N PRO A 84 8.49 3.78 8.72
CA PRO A 84 8.11 5.04 8.12
C PRO A 84 8.61 5.15 6.68
N TYR A 85 7.81 5.81 5.83
CA TYR A 85 8.20 6.12 4.46
C TYR A 85 9.36 7.13 4.46
N GLU A 86 10.43 6.81 3.73
CA GLU A 86 11.61 7.66 3.56
C GLU A 86 11.81 7.96 2.07
N GLU A 87 11.37 9.14 1.65
CA GLU A 87 11.35 9.53 0.24
C GLU A 87 12.71 9.42 -0.45
N ASN A 88 13.79 9.86 0.20
CA ASN A 88 15.13 9.83 -0.39
C ASN A 88 15.61 8.40 -0.68
N ASN A 89 15.39 7.48 0.23
CA ASN A 89 15.74 6.07 0.04
C ASN A 89 14.93 5.45 -1.11
N VAL A 90 13.63 5.75 -1.15
CA VAL A 90 12.76 5.26 -2.23
C VAL A 90 13.19 5.82 -3.58
N LYS A 91 13.56 7.12 -3.66
CA LYS A 91 14.10 7.74 -4.88
C LYS A 91 15.36 7.03 -5.38
N GLU A 92 16.31 6.77 -4.48
CA GLU A 92 17.54 6.08 -4.81
C GLU A 92 17.27 4.68 -5.40
N TYR A 93 16.42 3.90 -4.73
CA TYR A 93 16.07 2.56 -5.21
C TYR A 93 15.30 2.57 -6.53
N LEU A 94 14.41 3.54 -6.75
CA LEU A 94 13.71 3.67 -8.04
C LEU A 94 14.66 4.07 -9.16
N CYS A 95 15.64 4.96 -8.91
CA CYS A 95 16.68 5.27 -9.88
C CYS A 95 17.49 4.03 -10.25
N TYR A 96 17.93 3.26 -9.25
CA TYR A 96 18.63 2.01 -9.49
C TYR A 96 17.79 1.01 -10.29
N TYR A 97 16.51 0.86 -9.93
CA TYR A 97 15.59 0.01 -10.69
C TYR A 97 15.41 0.49 -12.14
N ALA A 98 15.30 1.79 -12.36
CA ALA A 98 15.20 2.39 -13.69
C ALA A 98 16.40 2.03 -14.56
N ASP A 99 17.60 2.14 -14.00
CA ASP A 99 18.86 1.82 -14.69
C ASP A 99 18.92 0.35 -15.14
N ILE A 100 18.63 -0.59 -14.23
CA ILE A 100 18.70 -2.03 -14.54
C ILE A 100 17.54 -2.52 -15.42
N SER A 101 16.38 -1.90 -15.33
CA SER A 101 15.19 -2.27 -16.13
C SER A 101 15.17 -1.61 -17.52
N GLY A 102 16.06 -0.62 -17.75
CA GLY A 102 16.05 0.21 -18.95
C GLY A 102 14.86 1.17 -19.04
N THR A 103 14.18 1.43 -17.93
CA THR A 103 13.05 2.37 -17.87
C THR A 103 13.59 3.80 -17.82
N LYS A 104 13.31 4.60 -18.85
CA LYS A 104 13.83 5.98 -18.97
C LYS A 104 13.04 7.01 -18.17
N ASP A 105 11.77 6.73 -17.89
CA ASP A 105 10.86 7.65 -17.22
C ASP A 105 10.75 7.30 -15.73
N ILE A 106 11.55 7.98 -14.91
CA ILE A 106 11.53 7.82 -13.46
C ILE A 106 10.24 8.38 -12.87
N SER A 107 9.69 9.47 -13.44
CA SER A 107 8.43 10.06 -12.96
C SER A 107 7.30 9.06 -13.09
N TYR A 108 7.26 8.30 -14.19
CA TYR A 108 6.32 7.19 -14.36
C TYR A 108 6.47 6.12 -13.27
N LEU A 109 7.70 5.76 -12.88
CA LEU A 109 7.92 4.78 -11.81
C LEU A 109 7.43 5.28 -10.45
N PHE A 110 7.61 6.58 -10.16
CA PHE A 110 7.05 7.20 -8.97
C PHE A 110 5.53 7.14 -8.93
N GLU A 111 4.89 7.51 -10.05
CA GLU A 111 3.44 7.40 -10.17
C GLU A 111 2.95 5.95 -10.00
N ALA A 112 3.62 5.00 -10.64
CA ALA A 112 3.29 3.60 -10.49
C ALA A 112 3.43 3.12 -9.04
N LEU A 113 4.52 3.49 -8.37
CA LEU A 113 4.75 3.20 -6.95
C LEU A 113 3.66 3.82 -6.07
N LYS A 114 3.38 5.13 -6.23
CA LYS A 114 2.36 5.86 -5.47
C LYS A 114 1.01 5.15 -5.50
N TRP A 115 0.50 4.92 -6.69
CA TRP A 115 -0.80 4.27 -6.86
C TRP A 115 -0.81 2.81 -6.42
N GLY A 116 0.29 2.09 -6.62
CA GLY A 116 0.48 0.74 -6.11
C GLY A 116 0.46 0.70 -4.58
N CYS A 117 1.12 1.67 -3.93
CA CYS A 117 1.13 1.80 -2.48
C CYS A 117 -0.26 2.09 -1.92
N ILE A 118 -0.98 3.08 -2.48
CA ILE A 118 -2.34 3.40 -2.07
C ILE A 118 -3.22 2.16 -2.17
N GLN A 119 -3.24 1.50 -3.33
CA GLN A 119 -4.04 0.29 -3.54
C GLN A 119 -3.73 -0.80 -2.53
N ARG A 120 -2.43 -1.09 -2.33
CA ARG A 120 -1.95 -2.13 -1.42
C ARG A 120 -2.33 -1.81 0.03
N ASN A 121 -2.11 -0.57 0.47
CA ASN A 121 -2.39 -0.15 1.83
C ASN A 121 -3.89 -0.15 2.14
N LEU A 122 -4.75 0.30 1.21
CA LEU A 122 -6.21 0.17 1.36
C LEU A 122 -6.64 -1.29 1.50
N ARG A 123 -6.04 -2.20 0.73
CA ARG A 123 -6.31 -3.64 0.85
C ARG A 123 -5.90 -4.18 2.22
N ILE A 124 -4.71 -3.79 2.71
CA ILE A 124 -4.20 -4.24 4.02
C ILE A 124 -5.06 -3.70 5.16
N LEU A 125 -5.38 -2.40 5.16
CA LEU A 125 -6.26 -1.78 6.16
C LEU A 125 -7.60 -2.52 6.24
N GLY A 126 -8.23 -2.77 5.08
CA GLY A 126 -9.47 -3.53 5.01
C GLY A 126 -9.35 -4.96 5.54
N THR A 127 -8.29 -5.68 5.15
CA THR A 127 -8.09 -7.08 5.56
C THR A 127 -7.83 -7.21 7.06
N LEU A 128 -6.95 -6.36 7.64
CA LEU A 128 -6.63 -6.42 9.07
C LEU A 128 -7.85 -6.08 9.94
N THR A 129 -8.64 -5.11 9.53
CA THR A 129 -9.87 -4.74 10.25
C THR A 129 -10.98 -5.76 10.08
N ASP A 130 -11.09 -6.39 8.92
CA ASP A 130 -12.04 -7.49 8.71
C ASP A 130 -11.73 -8.67 9.65
N LEU A 131 -10.48 -9.05 9.79
CA LEU A 131 -10.05 -10.08 10.74
C LEU A 131 -10.39 -9.70 12.19
N TYR A 132 -10.33 -8.42 12.53
CA TYR A 132 -10.73 -7.95 13.85
C TYR A 132 -12.25 -7.96 14.03
N VAL A 133 -12.99 -7.37 13.11
CA VAL A 133 -14.46 -7.23 13.21
C VAL A 133 -15.15 -8.59 13.15
N SER A 134 -14.73 -9.46 12.21
CA SER A 134 -15.38 -10.75 11.99
C SER A 134 -14.91 -11.87 12.92
N GLN A 135 -13.65 -11.81 13.40
CA GLN A 135 -13.02 -12.91 14.15
C GLN A 135 -12.40 -12.48 15.47
N ASN A 136 -12.55 -11.21 15.86
CA ASN A 136 -11.93 -10.60 17.05
C ASN A 136 -10.39 -10.81 17.11
N ARG A 137 -9.73 -10.89 15.95
CA ARG A 137 -8.28 -11.03 15.87
C ARG A 137 -7.62 -9.66 15.91
N LYS A 138 -6.95 -9.33 17.02
CA LYS A 138 -6.18 -8.07 17.18
C LYS A 138 -4.83 -8.06 16.43
N PHE A 139 -4.61 -9.05 15.57
CA PHE A 139 -3.37 -9.19 14.80
C PHE A 139 -3.08 -7.93 13.99
N ARG A 140 -1.96 -7.30 14.30
CA ARG A 140 -1.44 -6.14 13.58
C ARG A 140 -2.33 -4.88 13.58
N LEU A 141 -3.37 -4.78 14.42
CA LEU A 141 -4.15 -3.54 14.53
C LEU A 141 -3.27 -2.32 14.88
N LYS A 142 -2.23 -2.53 15.69
CA LYS A 142 -1.27 -1.47 16.07
C LYS A 142 -0.53 -0.86 14.87
N ASP A 143 -0.48 -1.55 13.73
CA ASP A 143 0.24 -1.11 12.54
C ASP A 143 -0.64 -0.20 11.65
N LEU A 144 -1.97 -0.17 11.85
CA LEU A 144 -2.89 0.60 11.02
C LEU A 144 -2.53 2.09 10.91
N PRO A 145 -2.16 2.80 12.01
CA PRO A 145 -1.77 4.22 11.90
C PRO A 145 -0.56 4.42 10.98
N LEU A 146 0.48 3.61 11.13
CA LEU A 146 1.70 3.72 10.31
C LEU A 146 1.42 3.43 8.83
N ILE A 147 0.58 2.43 8.54
CA ILE A 147 0.17 2.13 7.16
C ILE A 147 -0.51 3.35 6.53
N LEU A 148 -1.38 4.02 7.27
CA LEU A 148 -2.09 5.19 6.80
C LEU A 148 -1.17 6.42 6.69
N GLU A 149 -0.27 6.62 7.66
CA GLU A 149 0.76 7.68 7.63
C GLU A 149 1.69 7.53 6.41
N ASN A 150 2.14 6.32 6.09
CA ASN A 150 2.92 6.05 4.88
C ASN A 150 2.10 6.33 3.60
N THR A 151 0.78 6.05 3.62
CA THR A 151 -0.10 6.36 2.49
C THR A 151 -0.23 7.85 2.27
N ILE A 152 -0.38 8.64 3.34
CA ILE A 152 -0.42 10.11 3.30
C ILE A 152 0.92 10.64 2.74
N ALA A 153 2.03 10.17 3.28
CA ALA A 153 3.35 10.66 2.89
C ALA A 153 3.65 10.45 1.41
N ILE A 154 3.30 9.29 0.84
CA ILE A 154 3.54 9.00 -0.58
C ILE A 154 2.55 9.70 -1.52
N SER A 155 1.39 10.14 -1.02
CA SER A 155 0.35 10.85 -1.79
C SER A 155 0.35 12.37 -1.55
N SER A 156 1.40 12.94 -0.98
CA SER A 156 1.48 14.33 -0.55
C SER A 156 1.35 15.36 -1.69
N ASP A 157 1.52 14.95 -2.94
CA ASP A 157 1.30 15.75 -4.15
C ASP A 157 -0.18 15.78 -4.62
N GLU A 158 -1.05 14.96 -4.01
CA GLU A 158 -2.47 14.81 -4.35
C GLU A 158 -3.36 15.32 -3.21
N ASN A 159 -3.57 16.63 -3.11
CA ASN A 159 -4.29 17.28 -1.99
C ASN A 159 -5.59 16.57 -1.61
N PHE A 160 -6.45 16.22 -2.59
CA PHE A 160 -7.71 15.54 -2.31
C PHE A 160 -7.52 14.20 -1.59
N ILE A 161 -6.50 13.44 -1.95
CA ILE A 161 -6.20 12.12 -1.36
C ILE A 161 -5.62 12.32 0.04
N THR A 162 -4.71 13.27 0.18
CA THR A 162 -4.07 13.61 1.45
C THR A 162 -5.09 14.07 2.48
N ASP A 163 -5.95 15.04 2.14
CA ASP A 163 -6.99 15.55 3.03
C ASP A 163 -7.93 14.43 3.49
N PHE A 164 -8.36 13.55 2.56
CA PHE A 164 -9.21 12.41 2.88
C PHE A 164 -8.54 11.44 3.87
N PHE A 165 -7.27 11.12 3.68
CA PHE A 165 -6.57 10.20 4.57
C PHE A 165 -6.21 10.83 5.91
N GLU A 166 -5.99 12.14 6.00
CA GLU A 166 -5.75 12.84 7.26
C GLU A 166 -6.99 12.81 8.16
N GLU A 167 -8.19 13.03 7.60
CA GLU A 167 -9.45 12.88 8.34
C GLU A 167 -9.63 11.46 8.88
N ILE A 168 -9.35 10.44 8.05
CA ILE A 168 -9.41 9.04 8.45
C ILE A 168 -8.36 8.70 9.51
N LEU A 169 -7.14 9.24 9.40
CA LEU A 169 -6.08 9.02 10.38
C LEU A 169 -6.46 9.57 11.75
N HIS A 170 -7.10 10.75 11.80
CA HIS A 170 -7.60 11.31 13.02
C HIS A 170 -8.64 10.38 13.68
N ALA A 171 -9.64 9.94 12.92
CA ALA A 171 -10.65 9.00 13.42
C ALA A 171 -10.04 7.66 13.87
N LEU A 172 -9.05 7.15 13.13
CA LEU A 172 -8.32 5.94 13.47
C LEU A 172 -7.58 6.07 14.82
N LYS A 173 -6.85 7.17 15.03
CA LYS A 173 -6.12 7.42 16.28
C LYS A 173 -7.07 7.49 17.49
N LEU A 174 -8.23 8.14 17.35
CA LEU A 174 -9.27 8.17 18.39
C LEU A 174 -9.81 6.75 18.67
N LYS A 175 -10.10 5.99 17.64
CA LYS A 175 -10.59 4.60 17.79
C LYS A 175 -9.57 3.71 18.48
N MET A 176 -8.31 3.79 18.08
CA MET A 176 -7.23 2.98 18.68
C MET A 176 -6.97 3.30 20.13
N SER A 177 -7.18 4.54 20.58
CA SER A 177 -7.04 4.93 21.99
C SER A 177 -8.14 4.37 22.89
N SER A 178 -9.25 3.87 22.30
CA SER A 178 -10.39 3.29 23.02
C SER A 178 -10.41 1.74 23.03
N LEU A 179 -9.41 1.07 22.41
CA LEU A 179 -9.28 -0.40 22.32
C LEU A 179 -8.28 -0.97 23.32
#